data_51aed81d3bc1d15874561cba91bb32d6
#
_entry.id   51aed81d3bc1d15874561cba91bb32d6
#
_cell.length_a   1.000
_cell.length_b   1.000
_cell.length_c   1.000
_cell.angle_alpha   90.00
_cell.angle_beta   90.00
_cell.angle_gamma   90.00
#
_symmetry.space_group_name_H-M   'P 1'
#
loop_
_entity.id
_entity.type
_entity.pdbx_description
1 polymer ?
#
loop_
_entity_poly.entity_id
_entity_poly.type
_entity_poly.pdbx_seq_one_letter_code
_entity_poly.pdbx_strand_id
1 'polypeptide(L)'
;MSDSHFNDLLGHIIKNSLFTERQLYIISKVKEKQKVLDEISSGAYYRQIRQCKNKIFGVIYSMMLLMIIDILDEHTLSTINELSDRLTRIISQTNSDSLRDIDMNAVISKMDQLISNLPDFD
;
A
#
# COMPACT_ATOMS: atom_id res chain seq x y z
N MET A 1 10.65 -11.36 16.54
CA MET A 1 11.21 -11.12 15.23
C MET A 1 10.64 -9.87 14.60
N SER A 2 11.50 -9.08 13.99
CA SER A 2 11.09 -7.83 13.34
C SER A 2 10.05 -8.07 12.25
N ASP A 3 10.08 -9.24 11.62
CA ASP A 3 9.19 -9.59 10.51
C ASP A 3 7.72 -9.63 10.92
N SER A 4 7.39 -10.01 12.17
CA SER A 4 6.00 -10.09 12.60
C SER A 4 5.35 -8.72 12.69
N HIS A 5 6.05 -7.71 13.25
CA HIS A 5 5.54 -6.35 13.35
C HIS A 5 5.40 -5.71 11.97
N PHE A 6 6.37 -6.01 11.12
CA PHE A 6 6.40 -5.53 9.76
C PHE A 6 5.21 -6.08 8.97
N ASN A 7 4.97 -7.39 9.10
CA ASN A 7 3.85 -8.04 8.43
C ASN A 7 2.50 -7.54 8.96
N ASP A 8 2.42 -7.19 10.24
CA ASP A 8 1.19 -6.64 10.83
C ASP A 8 0.85 -5.30 10.18
N LEU A 9 1.83 -4.41 10.02
CA LEU A 9 1.62 -3.10 9.39
C LEU A 9 1.21 -3.26 7.93
N LEU A 10 2.00 -4.00 7.15
CA LEU A 10 1.69 -4.23 5.74
C LEU A 10 0.36 -4.95 5.57
N GLY A 11 0.11 -5.97 6.39
CA GLY A 11 -1.14 -6.72 6.34
C GLY A 11 -2.34 -5.83 6.59
N HIS A 12 -2.22 -4.89 7.54
CA HIS A 12 -3.30 -3.95 7.82
C HIS A 12 -3.56 -3.03 6.63
N ILE A 13 -2.50 -2.51 6.03
CA ILE A 13 -2.62 -1.64 4.86
C ILE A 13 -3.24 -2.40 3.69
N ILE A 14 -2.77 -3.62 3.43
CA ILE A 14 -3.28 -4.45 2.35
C ILE A 14 -4.75 -4.75 2.56
N LYS A 15 -5.14 -5.13 3.77
CA LYS A 15 -6.52 -5.46 4.11
C LYS A 15 -7.48 -4.32 3.82
N ASN A 16 -7.02 -3.08 4.00
CA ASN A 16 -7.85 -1.90 3.80
C ASN A 16 -7.69 -1.28 2.41
N SER A 17 -6.85 -1.88 1.57
CA SER A 17 -6.64 -1.42 0.20
C SER A 17 -7.55 -2.17 -0.77
N LEU A 18 -7.43 -1.84 -2.04
CA LEU A 18 -8.14 -2.52 -3.12
C LEU A 18 -7.34 -3.71 -3.68
N PHE A 19 -6.17 -3.99 -3.12
CA PHE A 19 -5.28 -5.03 -3.60
C PHE A 19 -5.22 -6.21 -2.65
N THR A 20 -4.90 -7.39 -3.20
CA THR A 20 -4.61 -8.59 -2.41
C THR A 20 -3.10 -8.74 -2.25
N GLU A 21 -2.68 -9.55 -1.29
CA GLU A 21 -1.26 -9.89 -1.13
C GLU A 21 -0.68 -10.46 -2.41
N ARG A 22 -1.42 -11.34 -3.08
CA ARG A 22 -0.99 -11.97 -4.32
C ARG A 22 -0.75 -10.92 -5.41
N GLN A 23 -1.66 -9.97 -5.53
CA GLN A 23 -1.53 -8.90 -6.52
C GLN A 23 -0.31 -8.04 -6.25
N LEU A 24 -0.08 -7.68 -4.99
CA LEU A 24 1.10 -6.87 -4.63
C LEU A 24 2.40 -7.63 -4.87
N TYR A 25 2.41 -8.93 -4.61
CA TYR A 25 3.56 -9.76 -4.90
C TYR A 25 3.88 -9.75 -6.40
N ILE A 26 2.86 -9.92 -7.24
CA ILE A 26 3.02 -9.89 -8.70
C ILE A 26 3.51 -8.53 -9.16
N ILE A 27 2.92 -7.44 -8.65
CA ILE A 27 3.32 -6.08 -9.00
C ILE A 27 4.79 -5.83 -8.65
N SER A 28 5.22 -6.25 -7.46
CA SER A 28 6.60 -6.04 -7.04
C SER A 28 7.58 -6.83 -7.91
N LYS A 29 7.22 -8.04 -8.31
CA LYS A 29 8.08 -8.85 -9.17
C LYS A 29 8.17 -8.28 -10.57
N VAL A 30 7.07 -7.77 -11.11
CA VAL A 30 7.09 -7.10 -12.42
C VAL A 30 7.96 -5.85 -12.36
N LYS A 31 7.86 -5.06 -11.29
CA LYS A 31 8.68 -3.88 -11.10
C LYS A 31 10.17 -4.23 -11.05
N GLU A 32 10.51 -5.36 -10.44
CA GLU A 32 11.89 -5.85 -10.36
C GLU A 32 12.32 -6.59 -11.63
N LYS A 33 11.43 -6.70 -12.61
CA LYS A 33 11.68 -7.43 -13.87
C LYS A 33 11.96 -8.91 -13.64
N GLN A 34 11.35 -9.48 -12.62
CA GLN A 34 11.47 -10.90 -12.31
C GLN A 34 10.18 -11.62 -12.66
N LYS A 35 10.31 -12.83 -13.18
CA LYS A 35 9.14 -13.67 -13.40
C LYS A 35 8.72 -14.29 -12.08
N VAL A 36 7.40 -14.32 -11.87
CA VAL A 36 6.82 -15.03 -10.74
C VAL A 36 6.61 -16.47 -11.15
N LEU A 37 7.48 -17.31 -10.68
CA LEU A 37 7.31 -18.73 -10.43
C LEU A 37 6.84 -19.64 -11.55
N ASP A 38 7.52 -20.74 -11.59
CA ASP A 38 7.27 -21.88 -12.44
C ASP A 38 5.95 -22.60 -12.10
N GLU A 39 5.26 -22.18 -11.05
CA GLU A 39 4.05 -22.84 -10.57
C GLU A 39 2.82 -22.55 -11.41
N ILE A 40 2.86 -21.49 -12.22
CA ILE A 40 1.72 -21.13 -13.07
C ILE A 40 2.17 -21.05 -14.52
N SER A 41 1.22 -21.30 -15.42
CA SER A 41 1.48 -21.20 -16.85
C SER A 41 1.78 -19.75 -17.24
N SER A 42 2.48 -19.57 -18.36
CA SER A 42 2.76 -18.23 -18.89
C SER A 42 1.47 -17.45 -19.15
N GLY A 43 0.44 -18.13 -19.67
CA GLY A 43 -0.85 -17.48 -19.91
C GLY A 43 -1.48 -16.98 -18.64
N ALA A 44 -1.47 -17.79 -17.58
CA ALA A 44 -2.02 -17.40 -16.27
C ALA A 44 -1.23 -16.23 -15.69
N TYR A 45 0.10 -16.26 -15.81
CA TYR A 45 0.97 -15.20 -15.33
C TYR A 45 0.62 -13.86 -15.99
N TYR A 46 0.54 -13.84 -17.33
CA TYR A 46 0.23 -12.60 -18.05
C TYR A 46 -1.18 -12.11 -17.80
N ARG A 47 -2.11 -13.03 -17.56
CA ARG A 47 -3.47 -12.65 -17.17
C ARG A 47 -3.49 -11.94 -15.84
N GLN A 48 -2.72 -12.44 -14.87
CA GLN A 48 -2.62 -11.82 -13.54
C GLN A 48 -1.96 -10.44 -13.63
N ILE A 49 -0.92 -10.30 -14.46
CA ILE A 49 -0.28 -9.00 -14.69
C ILE A 49 -1.30 -8.00 -15.25
N ARG A 50 -2.08 -8.43 -16.23
CA ARG A 50 -3.08 -7.56 -16.85
C ARG A 50 -4.13 -7.13 -15.83
N GLN A 51 -4.58 -8.04 -14.98
CA GLN A 51 -5.53 -7.73 -13.93
C GLN A 51 -4.96 -6.71 -12.95
N CYS A 52 -3.70 -6.86 -12.58
CA CYS A 52 -3.01 -5.92 -11.69
C CYS A 52 -2.89 -4.54 -12.33
N LYS A 53 -2.51 -4.47 -13.61
CA LYS A 53 -2.43 -3.21 -14.35
C LYS A 53 -3.77 -2.51 -14.40
N ASN A 54 -4.83 -3.25 -14.72
CA ASN A 54 -6.17 -2.69 -14.80
C ASN A 54 -6.62 -2.13 -13.45
N LYS A 55 -6.28 -2.82 -12.37
CA LYS A 55 -6.62 -2.36 -11.03
C LYS A 55 -5.85 -1.07 -10.68
N ILE A 56 -4.56 -0.99 -11.02
CA ILE A 56 -3.77 0.21 -10.81
C ILE A 56 -4.38 1.38 -11.59
N PHE A 57 -4.74 1.17 -12.86
CA PHE A 57 -5.38 2.20 -13.67
C PHE A 57 -6.69 2.66 -13.03
N GLY A 58 -7.49 1.71 -12.52
CA GLY A 58 -8.72 2.03 -11.82
C GLY A 58 -8.49 2.91 -10.60
N VAL A 59 -7.44 2.62 -9.82
CA VAL A 59 -7.08 3.43 -8.67
C VAL A 59 -6.70 4.84 -9.10
N ILE A 60 -5.90 4.98 -10.16
CA ILE A 60 -5.47 6.28 -10.66
C ILE A 60 -6.66 7.10 -11.16
N TYR A 61 -7.53 6.50 -11.99
CA TYR A 61 -8.74 7.17 -12.45
C TYR A 61 -9.64 7.59 -11.30
N SER A 62 -9.76 6.73 -10.28
CA SER A 62 -10.55 7.04 -9.08
C SER A 62 -9.97 8.25 -8.33
N MET A 63 -8.65 8.31 -8.20
CA MET A 63 -7.99 9.45 -7.58
C MET A 63 -8.27 10.73 -8.36
N MET A 64 -8.19 10.66 -9.70
CA MET A 64 -8.49 11.82 -10.54
C MET A 64 -9.91 12.31 -10.34
N LEU A 65 -10.87 11.39 -10.28
CA LEU A 65 -12.26 11.76 -10.03
C LEU A 65 -12.44 12.45 -8.67
N LEU A 66 -11.80 11.91 -7.64
CA LEU A 66 -11.89 12.49 -6.30
C LEU A 66 -11.22 13.87 -6.24
N MET A 67 -10.19 14.09 -7.07
CA MET A 67 -9.57 15.41 -7.18
C MET A 67 -10.47 16.39 -7.93
N ILE A 68 -11.11 15.93 -8.99
CA ILE A 68 -12.02 16.78 -9.79
C ILE A 68 -13.20 17.28 -8.95
N ILE A 69 -13.75 16.41 -8.09
CA ILE A 69 -14.87 16.79 -7.22
C ILE A 69 -14.42 17.37 -5.88
N ASP A 70 -13.11 17.61 -5.73
CA ASP A 70 -12.50 18.29 -4.58
C ASP A 70 -12.64 17.55 -3.27
N ILE A 71 -12.70 16.22 -3.33
CA ILE A 71 -12.62 15.37 -2.13
C ILE A 71 -11.15 15.13 -1.77
N LEU A 72 -10.29 14.90 -2.77
CA LEU A 72 -8.85 14.84 -2.57
C LEU A 72 -8.24 16.18 -2.99
N ASP A 73 -8.05 17.07 -2.02
CA ASP A 73 -7.42 18.37 -2.26
C ASP A 73 -5.90 18.30 -2.03
N GLU A 74 -5.21 19.40 -2.22
CA GLU A 74 -3.76 19.47 -2.05
C GLU A 74 -3.33 19.11 -0.63
N HIS A 75 -4.09 19.56 0.35
CA HIS A 75 -3.79 19.25 1.76
C HIS A 75 -3.87 17.76 2.02
N THR A 76 -4.94 17.12 1.54
CA THR A 76 -5.13 15.67 1.68
C THR A 76 -4.01 14.90 1.00
N LEU A 77 -3.66 15.29 -0.23
CA LEU A 77 -2.59 14.64 -0.98
C LEU A 77 -1.24 14.80 -0.29
N SER A 78 -0.97 15.99 0.24
CA SER A 78 0.26 16.25 0.98
C SER A 78 0.36 15.37 2.24
N THR A 79 -0.74 15.23 2.96
CA THR A 79 -0.79 14.38 4.16
C THR A 79 -0.57 12.91 3.80
N ILE A 80 -1.18 12.44 2.71
CA ILE A 80 -0.99 11.07 2.23
C ILE A 80 0.49 10.85 1.88
N ASN A 81 1.11 11.80 1.20
CA ASN A 81 2.53 11.71 0.86
C ASN A 81 3.42 11.62 2.09
N GLU A 82 3.20 12.48 3.07
CA GLU A 82 3.98 12.46 4.31
C GLU A 82 3.82 11.14 5.05
N LEU A 83 2.58 10.67 5.13
CA LEU A 83 2.29 9.41 5.80
C LEU A 83 2.96 8.25 5.07
N SER A 84 2.87 8.22 3.75
CA SER A 84 3.50 7.17 2.94
C SER A 84 5.01 7.15 3.12
N ASP A 85 5.65 8.33 3.18
CA ASP A 85 7.08 8.43 3.40
C ASP A 85 7.48 7.88 4.76
N ARG A 86 6.71 8.18 5.81
CA ARG A 86 6.96 7.66 7.15
C ARG A 86 6.80 6.15 7.20
N LEU A 87 5.74 5.64 6.59
CA LEU A 87 5.49 4.21 6.54
C LEU A 87 6.59 3.49 5.77
N THR A 88 7.04 4.08 4.66
CA THR A 88 8.13 3.51 3.86
C THR A 88 9.41 3.42 4.67
N ARG A 89 9.71 4.44 5.48
CA ARG A 89 10.90 4.41 6.35
C ARG A 89 10.80 3.32 7.41
N ILE A 90 9.63 3.17 8.02
CA ILE A 90 9.40 2.12 9.00
C ILE A 90 9.60 0.75 8.33
N ILE A 91 9.03 0.58 7.16
CA ILE A 91 9.12 -0.67 6.41
C ILE A 91 10.55 -0.98 5.99
N SER A 92 11.32 0.03 5.54
CA SER A 92 12.69 -0.18 5.08
C SER A 92 13.69 -0.39 6.21
N GLN A 93 13.32 -0.08 7.45
CA GLN A 93 14.20 -0.21 8.63
C GLN A 93 13.89 -1.47 9.44
N THR A 94 13.42 -2.52 8.79
CA THR A 94 12.99 -3.76 9.45
C THR A 94 14.05 -4.40 10.34
N ASN A 95 15.32 -4.22 10.02
CA ASN A 95 16.43 -4.82 10.77
C ASN A 95 17.09 -3.83 11.70
N SER A 96 16.53 -2.64 11.85
CA SER A 96 17.07 -1.60 12.73
C SER A 96 16.61 -1.82 14.16
N ASP A 97 17.50 -1.59 15.11
CA ASP A 97 17.17 -1.67 16.54
C ASP A 97 16.10 -0.65 16.91
N SER A 98 15.99 0.45 16.17
CA SER A 98 14.96 1.46 16.42
C SER A 98 13.55 0.93 16.26
N LEU A 99 13.36 -0.10 15.45
CA LEU A 99 12.03 -0.71 15.27
C LEU A 99 11.56 -1.49 16.49
N ARG A 100 12.47 -1.94 17.34
CA ARG A 100 12.11 -2.68 18.55
C ARG A 100 11.34 -1.82 19.54
N ASP A 101 11.55 -0.50 19.49
CA ASP A 101 10.92 0.44 20.39
C ASP A 101 9.62 1.00 19.83
N ILE A 102 9.24 0.62 18.61
CA ILE A 102 8.04 1.11 17.96
C ILE A 102 6.86 0.23 18.34
N ASP A 103 5.84 0.85 18.91
CA ASP A 103 4.56 0.18 19.14
C ASP A 103 3.77 0.16 17.83
N MET A 104 3.75 -0.97 17.17
CA MET A 104 3.05 -1.12 15.88
C MET A 104 1.56 -0.88 15.99
N ASN A 105 0.95 -1.25 17.10
CA ASN A 105 -0.47 -0.99 17.31
C ASN A 105 -0.74 0.50 17.37
N ALA A 106 0.15 1.26 18.00
CA ALA A 106 0.03 2.72 18.04
C ALA A 106 0.21 3.33 16.65
N VAL A 107 1.16 2.82 15.86
CA VAL A 107 1.39 3.29 14.48
C VAL A 107 0.14 3.07 13.64
N ILE A 108 -0.42 1.87 13.69
CA ILE A 108 -1.62 1.50 12.92
C ILE A 108 -2.81 2.35 13.35
N SER A 109 -3.00 2.53 14.64
CA SER A 109 -4.10 3.33 15.18
C SER A 109 -4.00 4.78 14.74
N LYS A 110 -2.79 5.35 14.79
CA LYS A 110 -2.54 6.73 14.35
C LYS A 110 -2.79 6.89 12.85
N MET A 111 -2.35 5.92 12.06
CA MET A 111 -2.58 5.92 10.62
C MET A 111 -4.06 5.92 10.30
N ASP A 112 -4.81 5.02 10.93
CA ASP A 112 -6.25 4.91 10.70
C ASP A 112 -6.97 6.19 11.10
N GLN A 113 -6.56 6.81 12.21
CA GLN A 113 -7.13 8.07 12.66
C GLN A 113 -6.89 9.18 11.64
N LEU A 114 -5.66 9.27 11.12
CA LEU A 114 -5.33 10.29 10.12
C LEU A 114 -6.11 10.09 8.83
N ILE A 115 -6.18 8.85 8.36
CA ILE A 115 -6.87 8.53 7.11
C ILE A 115 -8.37 8.81 7.23
N SER A 116 -8.99 8.43 8.35
CA SER A 116 -10.43 8.62 8.52
C SER A 116 -10.83 10.08 8.62
N ASN A 117 -9.89 10.96 8.96
CA ASN A 117 -10.14 12.40 9.06
C ASN A 117 -9.80 13.18 7.79
N LEU A 118 -9.17 12.53 6.79
CA LEU A 118 -8.71 13.21 5.60
C LEU A 118 -9.83 13.68 4.68
N PRO A 119 -10.80 12.83 4.31
CA PRO A 119 -11.91 13.31 3.50
C PRO A 119 -12.87 14.08 4.40
N ASP A 120 -13.06 15.34 4.08
CA ASP A 120 -14.05 16.15 4.81
C ASP A 120 -15.41 15.90 4.17
N PHE A 121 -16.10 14.90 4.71
CA PHE A 121 -17.38 14.47 4.18
C PHE A 121 -18.57 15.04 4.96
N ASP A 122 -18.28 15.60 6.08
CA ASP A 122 -19.30 16.15 6.95
C ASP A 122 -19.43 17.64 6.73
#